data_65f0d52395d46c43011171af32d785c0
#
_entry.id   65f0d52395d46c43011171af32d785c0
#
_cell.length_a   1.000
_cell.length_b   1.000
_cell.length_c   1.000
_cell.angle_alpha   90.00
_cell.angle_beta   90.00
_cell.angle_gamma   90.00
#
_symmetry.space_group_name_H-M   'P 1'
#
loop_
_entity.id
_entity.type
_entity.pdbx_description
1 polymer ?
#
loop_
_entity_poly.entity_id
_entity_poly.type
_entity_poly.pdbx_seq_one_letter_code
_entity_poly.pdbx_strand_id
1 'polypeptide(L)'
;MASLTPLLLDVDTGIDDSLALLYACASPDAEVVAVTCVAGNVDAQQVARNTRAVLELAGRADVEVALGRETPLVRVLVTTPETHGPLGIGYAVLPPASRPLSARFGPDVIVEEARRRPGELTLVTLGPMTNLALAVLREPTLPSLLRRWVIMGGSYRSPGNTAPTTEWNVAVDPEAARICIAAFGRPEVVGVRREAGLPSLPLAMGLDVTERAKLLPEHLAALAARAGAGAATNAVLRFIDDALRFYMEFHSRYDGFYGAFVHDPFAVAAALEPALVRTEALTVEVELGGTLTTGETVTDWRRAWDRPPTLDVAVEGDAAAFFERFIERVGELAAQVG
;
A
#
# COMPACT_ATOMS: atom_id res chain seq x y z
N MET A 1 -19.68 19.98 -3.96
CA MET A 1 -18.79 18.90 -4.42
C MET A 1 -18.13 18.32 -3.18
N ALA A 2 -18.10 17.01 -2.99
CA ALA A 2 -17.28 16.42 -1.93
C ALA A 2 -15.83 16.83 -2.14
N SER A 3 -15.09 17.18 -1.09
CA SER A 3 -13.68 17.51 -1.20
C SER A 3 -12.90 16.23 -1.55
N LEU A 4 -11.99 16.30 -2.53
CA LEU A 4 -11.08 15.21 -2.85
C LEU A 4 -10.19 14.88 -1.63
N THR A 5 -9.88 13.63 -1.43
CA THR A 5 -8.91 13.19 -0.42
C THR A 5 -7.50 13.25 -1.01
N PRO A 6 -6.62 14.15 -0.52
CA PRO A 6 -5.23 14.17 -0.95
C PRO A 6 -4.52 12.90 -0.48
N LEU A 7 -4.04 12.10 -1.44
CA LEU A 7 -3.30 10.86 -1.21
C LEU A 7 -1.82 11.01 -1.57
N LEU A 8 -0.94 10.60 -0.68
CA LEU A 8 0.44 10.28 -0.99
C LEU A 8 0.61 8.77 -0.81
N LEU A 9 1.09 8.09 -1.85
CA LEU A 9 1.32 6.66 -1.83
C LEU A 9 2.82 6.39 -1.71
N ASP A 10 3.22 5.54 -0.77
CA ASP A 10 4.60 5.05 -0.62
C ASP A 10 4.61 3.58 -1.02
N VAL A 11 5.27 3.26 -2.13
CA VAL A 11 5.10 2.01 -2.88
C VAL A 11 6.44 1.30 -3.12
N ASP A 12 6.40 -0.03 -3.23
CA ASP A 12 7.51 -0.84 -3.76
C ASP A 12 7.10 -1.56 -5.07
N THR A 13 6.44 -0.86 -5.94
CA THR A 13 5.60 -1.22 -7.09
C THR A 13 5.89 -2.61 -7.68
N GLY A 14 5.15 -3.54 -7.12
CA GLY A 14 4.89 -4.88 -7.58
C GLY A 14 3.60 -4.94 -8.41
N ILE A 15 3.01 -6.13 -8.49
CA ILE A 15 1.77 -6.35 -9.25
C ILE A 15 0.59 -5.67 -8.57
N ASP A 16 0.40 -5.88 -7.27
CA ASP A 16 -0.73 -5.31 -6.53
C ASP A 16 -0.58 -3.81 -6.23
N ASP A 17 0.64 -3.29 -5.98
CA ASP A 17 0.88 -1.83 -6.00
C ASP A 17 0.44 -1.20 -7.32
N SER A 18 0.73 -1.86 -8.46
CA SER A 18 0.31 -1.36 -9.77
C SER A 18 -1.21 -1.25 -9.86
N LEU A 19 -1.93 -2.24 -9.33
CA LEU A 19 -3.40 -2.18 -9.24
C LEU A 19 -3.87 -1.09 -8.28
N ALA A 20 -3.15 -0.87 -7.17
CA ALA A 20 -3.44 0.19 -6.21
C ALA A 20 -3.28 1.58 -6.83
N LEU A 21 -2.22 1.79 -7.62
CA LEU A 21 -2.00 3.02 -8.39
C LEU A 21 -3.11 3.26 -9.40
N LEU A 22 -3.50 2.23 -10.18
CA LEU A 22 -4.62 2.33 -11.11
C LEU A 22 -5.93 2.67 -10.39
N TYR A 23 -6.21 2.02 -9.25
CA TYR A 23 -7.40 2.28 -8.45
C TYR A 23 -7.42 3.70 -7.87
N ALA A 24 -6.30 4.18 -7.32
CA ALA A 24 -6.18 5.53 -6.79
C ALA A 24 -6.42 6.58 -7.90
N CYS A 25 -5.81 6.38 -9.08
CA CYS A 25 -5.97 7.26 -10.23
C CYS A 25 -7.41 7.24 -10.80
N ALA A 26 -8.09 6.10 -10.72
CA ALA A 26 -9.48 5.93 -11.16
C ALA A 26 -10.50 6.46 -10.15
N SER A 27 -10.11 6.74 -8.92
CA SER A 27 -11.03 7.10 -7.83
C SER A 27 -11.45 8.57 -7.92
N PRO A 28 -12.73 8.88 -8.12
CA PRO A 28 -13.21 10.26 -8.30
C PRO A 28 -13.15 11.10 -7.02
N ASP A 29 -12.95 10.46 -5.88
CA ASP A 29 -12.83 11.03 -4.54
C ASP A 29 -11.36 11.17 -4.08
N ALA A 30 -10.38 10.81 -4.94
CA ALA A 30 -8.96 10.88 -4.65
C ALA A 30 -8.24 11.98 -5.46
N GLU A 31 -7.29 12.65 -4.82
CA GLU A 31 -6.24 13.46 -5.46
C GLU A 31 -4.89 12.79 -5.18
N VAL A 32 -4.31 12.08 -6.15
CA VAL A 32 -2.95 11.54 -5.98
C VAL A 32 -1.97 12.70 -6.08
N VAL A 33 -1.42 13.11 -4.94
CA VAL A 33 -0.53 14.28 -4.79
C VAL A 33 0.88 13.96 -5.25
N ALA A 34 1.40 12.83 -4.79
CA ALA A 34 2.72 12.31 -5.13
C ALA A 34 2.80 10.81 -4.85
N VAL A 35 3.78 10.15 -5.45
CA VAL A 35 4.14 8.76 -5.14
C VAL A 35 5.62 8.71 -4.78
N THR A 36 5.94 8.09 -3.66
CA THR A 36 7.31 7.83 -3.23
C THR A 36 7.64 6.35 -3.37
N CYS A 37 8.85 6.04 -3.85
CA CYS A 37 9.28 4.68 -4.15
C CYS A 37 10.28 4.18 -3.12
N VAL A 38 10.08 2.96 -2.64
CA VAL A 38 10.98 2.27 -1.69
C VAL A 38 11.39 0.90 -2.27
N ALA A 39 12.53 0.37 -1.89
CA ALA A 39 12.91 -0.99 -2.24
C ALA A 39 12.11 -2.02 -1.42
N GLY A 40 11.66 -3.08 -2.05
CA GLY A 40 10.92 -4.17 -1.43
C GLY A 40 10.73 -5.31 -2.42
N ASN A 41 9.62 -5.34 -3.14
CA ASN A 41 9.31 -6.37 -4.16
C ASN A 41 10.42 -6.51 -5.21
N VAL A 42 10.98 -5.37 -5.63
CA VAL A 42 12.16 -5.26 -6.48
C VAL A 42 13.07 -4.13 -5.97
N ASP A 43 14.21 -3.88 -6.63
CA ASP A 43 15.05 -2.71 -6.29
C ASP A 43 14.31 -1.39 -6.53
N ALA A 44 14.65 -0.36 -5.77
CA ALA A 44 13.94 0.93 -5.79
C ALA A 44 13.99 1.63 -7.15
N GLN A 45 15.04 1.42 -7.96
CA GLN A 45 15.13 1.98 -9.30
C GLN A 45 14.13 1.30 -10.24
N GLN A 46 13.93 -0.02 -10.10
CA GLN A 46 12.91 -0.75 -10.85
C GLN A 46 11.52 -0.38 -10.36
N VAL A 47 11.31 -0.25 -9.05
CA VAL A 47 10.07 0.29 -8.47
C VAL A 47 9.70 1.62 -9.12
N ALA A 48 10.64 2.57 -9.17
CA ALA A 48 10.40 3.89 -9.73
C ALA A 48 10.14 3.86 -11.26
N ARG A 49 10.71 2.90 -11.99
CA ARG A 49 10.38 2.66 -13.41
C ARG A 49 8.95 2.16 -13.57
N ASN A 50 8.57 1.15 -12.78
CA ASN A 50 7.23 0.57 -12.79
C ASN A 50 6.17 1.61 -12.42
N THR A 51 6.36 2.33 -11.32
CA THR A 51 5.46 3.38 -10.82
C THR A 51 5.13 4.40 -11.91
N ARG A 52 6.17 4.97 -12.55
CA ARG A 52 5.97 5.97 -13.60
C ARG A 52 5.25 5.40 -14.81
N ALA A 53 5.61 4.19 -15.23
CA ALA A 53 4.99 3.55 -16.39
C ALA A 53 3.49 3.24 -16.11
N VAL A 54 3.15 2.80 -14.90
CA VAL A 54 1.76 2.55 -14.50
C VAL A 54 0.96 3.86 -14.40
N LEU A 55 1.54 4.93 -13.84
CA LEU A 55 0.88 6.24 -13.82
C LEU A 55 0.67 6.79 -15.23
N GLU A 56 1.62 6.61 -16.14
CA GLU A 56 1.46 7.01 -17.54
C GLU A 56 0.38 6.18 -18.24
N LEU A 57 0.31 4.87 -17.98
CA LEU A 57 -0.76 3.99 -18.43
C LEU A 57 -2.14 4.45 -17.91
N ALA A 58 -2.21 4.97 -16.69
CA ALA A 58 -3.42 5.56 -16.11
C ALA A 58 -3.75 6.98 -16.64
N GLY A 59 -2.98 7.53 -17.57
CA GLY A 59 -3.14 8.90 -18.03
C GLY A 59 -2.71 9.97 -17.01
N ARG A 60 -1.97 9.60 -15.97
CA ARG A 60 -1.55 10.45 -14.85
C ARG A 60 -0.04 10.65 -14.80
N ALA A 61 0.58 10.88 -15.96
CA ALA A 61 2.01 11.23 -16.03
C ALA A 61 2.35 12.57 -15.34
N ASP A 62 1.34 13.36 -14.96
CA ASP A 62 1.48 14.61 -14.21
C ASP A 62 1.88 14.40 -12.74
N VAL A 63 1.56 13.24 -12.17
CA VAL A 63 1.84 12.93 -10.76
C VAL A 63 3.35 12.84 -10.53
N GLU A 64 3.82 13.53 -9.49
CA GLU A 64 5.22 13.47 -9.08
C GLU A 64 5.59 12.09 -8.55
N VAL A 65 6.69 11.51 -9.05
CA VAL A 65 7.28 10.26 -8.56
C VAL A 65 8.68 10.54 -8.03
N ALA A 66 8.91 10.27 -6.76
CA ALA A 66 10.19 10.50 -6.11
C ALA A 66 10.85 9.19 -5.66
N LEU A 67 12.13 9.03 -5.99
CA LEU A 67 12.91 7.91 -5.47
C LEU A 67 13.19 8.12 -3.99
N GLY A 68 12.93 7.09 -3.20
CA GLY A 68 13.22 7.07 -1.78
C GLY A 68 14.43 6.17 -1.45
N ARG A 69 14.32 5.44 -0.35
CA ARG A 69 15.42 4.62 0.14
C ARG A 69 15.56 3.33 -0.68
N GLU A 70 16.80 3.05 -1.06
CA GLU A 70 17.13 1.90 -1.91
C GLU A 70 17.47 0.63 -1.11
N THR A 71 17.58 0.74 0.21
CA THR A 71 17.87 -0.38 1.12
C THR A 71 17.13 -0.19 2.43
N PRO A 72 16.78 -1.27 3.15
CA PRO A 72 16.29 -1.20 4.52
C PRO A 72 17.25 -0.42 5.44
N LEU A 73 16.77 0.03 6.60
CA LEU A 73 17.57 0.81 7.55
C LEU A 73 18.79 0.04 8.05
N VAL A 74 18.63 -1.24 8.34
CA VAL A 74 19.67 -2.07 8.97
C VAL A 74 19.88 -3.39 8.20
N ARG A 75 18.83 -3.97 7.65
CA ARG A 75 18.85 -5.30 7.02
C ARG A 75 19.41 -5.24 5.60
N VAL A 76 19.86 -6.40 5.12
CA VAL A 76 20.17 -6.57 3.69
C VAL A 76 18.85 -6.66 2.92
N LEU A 77 18.75 -5.93 1.82
CA LEU A 77 17.58 -6.02 0.95
C LEU A 77 17.45 -7.43 0.37
N VAL A 78 16.27 -8.01 0.53
CA VAL A 78 15.82 -9.20 -0.16
C VAL A 78 14.64 -8.78 -1.05
N THR A 79 14.57 -9.27 -2.26
CA THR A 79 13.46 -9.02 -3.20
C THR A 79 12.71 -10.31 -3.48
N THR A 80 11.51 -10.22 -4.07
CA THR A 80 10.64 -11.39 -4.29
C THR A 80 10.26 -11.59 -5.76
N PRO A 81 11.24 -11.90 -6.64
CA PRO A 81 10.97 -12.13 -8.05
C PRO A 81 10.10 -13.36 -8.33
N GLU A 82 10.03 -14.31 -7.41
CA GLU A 82 9.14 -15.47 -7.48
C GLU A 82 7.67 -15.09 -7.37
N THR A 83 7.34 -13.98 -6.67
CA THR A 83 5.97 -13.52 -6.44
C THR A 83 5.54 -12.49 -7.47
N HIS A 84 6.41 -11.53 -7.79
CA HIS A 84 6.07 -10.40 -8.67
C HIS A 84 6.76 -10.45 -10.04
N GLY A 85 7.57 -11.47 -10.31
CA GLY A 85 8.39 -11.55 -11.52
C GLY A 85 9.70 -10.75 -11.40
N PRO A 86 10.66 -10.98 -12.29
CA PRO A 86 12.00 -10.39 -12.21
C PRO A 86 12.01 -8.85 -12.33
N LEU A 87 10.99 -8.27 -12.95
CA LEU A 87 10.81 -6.81 -13.08
C LEU A 87 9.68 -6.27 -12.19
N GLY A 88 9.06 -7.10 -11.34
CA GLY A 88 8.04 -6.67 -10.41
C GLY A 88 6.61 -6.53 -10.96
N ILE A 89 6.40 -6.72 -12.26
CA ILE A 89 5.09 -6.58 -12.93
C ILE A 89 4.66 -7.83 -13.70
N GLY A 90 5.07 -9.00 -13.21
CA GLY A 90 4.70 -10.31 -13.79
C GLY A 90 5.20 -10.46 -15.21
N TYR A 91 4.29 -10.86 -16.12
CA TYR A 91 4.56 -10.96 -17.57
C TYR A 91 4.33 -9.64 -18.31
N ALA A 92 3.83 -8.61 -17.65
CA ALA A 92 3.55 -7.35 -18.30
C ALA A 92 4.83 -6.62 -18.72
N VAL A 93 4.75 -5.94 -19.86
CA VAL A 93 5.82 -5.09 -20.38
C VAL A 93 5.23 -3.71 -20.67
N LEU A 94 5.74 -2.70 -20.00
CA LEU A 94 5.35 -1.31 -20.22
C LEU A 94 6.49 -0.54 -20.91
N PRO A 95 6.15 0.41 -21.79
CA PRO A 95 7.15 1.31 -22.35
C PRO A 95 7.76 2.17 -21.23
N PRO A 96 9.01 2.64 -21.41
CA PRO A 96 9.61 3.60 -20.49
C PRO A 96 8.75 4.87 -20.40
N ALA A 97 8.53 5.34 -19.17
CA ALA A 97 7.77 6.55 -18.93
C ALA A 97 8.45 7.80 -19.53
N SER A 98 7.64 8.72 -20.05
CA SER A 98 8.09 9.95 -20.71
C SER A 98 8.63 10.99 -19.74
N ARG A 99 8.09 11.05 -18.51
CA ARG A 99 8.48 12.03 -17.50
C ARG A 99 9.64 11.53 -16.64
N PRO A 100 10.61 12.39 -16.27
CA PRO A 100 11.69 12.01 -15.36
C PRO A 100 11.19 11.82 -13.94
N LEU A 101 12.02 11.17 -13.11
CA LEU A 101 11.85 11.19 -11.65
C LEU A 101 11.99 12.60 -11.09
N SER A 102 11.32 12.85 -9.98
CA SER A 102 11.56 14.04 -9.16
C SER A 102 13.02 14.09 -8.70
N ALA A 103 13.56 15.30 -8.60
CA ALA A 103 14.87 15.53 -7.96
C ALA A 103 14.78 15.47 -6.44
N ARG A 104 13.58 15.47 -5.86
CA ARG A 104 13.37 15.38 -4.40
C ARG A 104 13.56 13.94 -3.94
N PHE A 105 14.07 13.76 -2.73
CA PHE A 105 14.14 12.46 -2.09
C PHE A 105 12.78 12.07 -1.49
N GLY A 106 12.35 10.82 -1.64
CA GLY A 106 11.02 10.36 -1.22
C GLY A 106 10.63 10.75 0.21
N PRO A 107 11.43 10.50 1.24
CA PRO A 107 11.17 10.97 2.61
C PRO A 107 10.97 12.49 2.74
N ASP A 108 11.66 13.29 1.92
CA ASP A 108 11.49 14.75 1.92
C ASP A 108 10.15 15.13 1.30
N VAL A 109 9.72 14.44 0.24
CA VAL A 109 8.39 14.63 -0.36
C VAL A 109 7.30 14.37 0.68
N ILE A 110 7.39 13.28 1.45
CA ILE A 110 6.42 12.97 2.52
C ILE A 110 6.32 14.13 3.52
N VAL A 111 7.47 14.62 4.00
CA VAL A 111 7.52 15.73 4.98
C VAL A 111 6.96 17.02 4.38
N GLU A 112 7.40 17.38 3.19
CA GLU A 112 7.02 18.65 2.57
C GLU A 112 5.53 18.69 2.20
N GLU A 113 4.97 17.60 1.64
CA GLU A 113 3.53 17.55 1.33
C GLU A 113 2.68 17.55 2.60
N ALA A 114 3.10 16.88 3.68
CA ALA A 114 2.40 16.95 4.97
C ALA A 114 2.43 18.37 5.56
N ARG A 115 3.54 19.11 5.43
CA ARG A 115 3.66 20.50 5.86
C ARG A 115 2.83 21.47 5.00
N ARG A 116 2.64 21.18 3.72
CA ARG A 116 1.81 21.99 2.82
C ARG A 116 0.32 21.84 3.10
N ARG A 117 -0.10 20.65 3.59
CA ARG A 117 -1.50 20.24 3.77
C ARG A 117 -1.72 19.67 5.18
N PRO A 118 -1.44 20.44 6.24
CA PRO A 118 -1.51 19.93 7.61
C PRO A 118 -2.95 19.52 7.97
N GLY A 119 -3.11 18.26 8.41
CA GLY A 119 -4.40 17.67 8.75
C GLY A 119 -5.27 17.25 7.55
N GLU A 120 -4.75 17.36 6.31
CA GLU A 120 -5.50 17.01 5.10
C GLU A 120 -4.92 15.77 4.39
N LEU A 121 -3.59 15.64 4.35
CA LEU A 121 -2.90 14.59 3.60
C LEU A 121 -3.10 13.21 4.24
N THR A 122 -3.59 12.26 3.46
CA THR A 122 -3.60 10.84 3.80
C THR A 122 -2.39 10.16 3.17
N LEU A 123 -1.53 9.59 4.00
CA LEU A 123 -0.40 8.75 3.56
C LEU A 123 -0.84 7.28 3.57
N VAL A 124 -0.58 6.57 2.48
CA VAL A 124 -0.79 5.12 2.38
C VAL A 124 0.57 4.48 2.08
N THR A 125 1.10 3.69 3.02
CA THR A 125 2.31 2.88 2.80
C THR A 125 1.89 1.49 2.34
N LEU A 126 2.28 1.14 1.13
CA LEU A 126 1.98 -0.15 0.48
C LEU A 126 3.22 -1.07 0.48
N GLY A 127 4.41 -0.50 0.60
CA GLY A 127 5.68 -1.20 0.73
C GLY A 127 6.31 -1.09 2.13
N PRO A 128 7.59 -1.50 2.27
CA PRO A 128 8.36 -1.36 3.51
C PRO A 128 8.40 0.09 4.00
N MET A 129 8.24 0.31 5.29
CA MET A 129 8.05 1.64 5.90
C MET A 129 9.34 2.49 5.99
N THR A 130 10.37 2.15 5.24
CA THR A 130 11.70 2.77 5.32
C THR A 130 11.66 4.27 5.02
N ASN A 131 10.90 4.69 3.98
CA ASN A 131 10.75 6.10 3.64
C ASN A 131 10.04 6.87 4.76
N LEU A 132 8.95 6.33 5.29
CA LEU A 132 8.21 6.95 6.39
C LEU A 132 9.05 7.03 7.67
N ALA A 133 9.83 6.00 7.99
CA ALA A 133 10.73 6.02 9.15
C ALA A 133 11.76 7.16 9.04
N LEU A 134 12.39 7.33 7.87
CA LEU A 134 13.28 8.44 7.62
C LEU A 134 12.57 9.79 7.71
N ALA A 135 11.35 9.90 7.17
CA ALA A 135 10.53 11.12 7.26
C ALA A 135 10.21 11.48 8.72
N VAL A 136 9.81 10.51 9.54
CA VAL A 136 9.53 10.71 10.99
C VAL A 136 10.79 11.11 11.76
N LEU A 137 11.94 10.52 11.44
CA LEU A 137 13.22 10.88 12.08
C LEU A 137 13.66 12.30 11.71
N ARG A 138 13.35 12.77 10.50
CA ARG A 138 13.66 14.15 10.04
C ARG A 138 12.63 15.17 10.54
N GLU A 139 11.37 14.76 10.67
CA GLU A 139 10.24 15.58 11.11
C GLU A 139 9.46 14.84 12.20
N PRO A 140 9.86 14.93 13.47
CA PRO A 140 9.19 14.23 14.57
C PRO A 140 7.72 14.64 14.79
N THR A 141 7.29 15.77 14.22
CA THR A 141 5.90 16.24 14.28
C THR A 141 5.04 15.68 13.14
N LEU A 142 5.65 15.01 12.15
CA LEU A 142 4.97 14.44 10.99
C LEU A 142 3.69 13.64 11.35
N PRO A 143 3.69 12.80 12.41
CA PRO A 143 2.47 12.09 12.80
C PRO A 143 1.28 13.00 13.10
N SER A 144 1.53 14.22 13.58
CA SER A 144 0.46 15.21 13.87
C SER A 144 0.06 16.04 12.64
N LEU A 145 0.88 16.06 11.59
CA LEU A 145 0.61 16.79 10.35
C LEU A 145 -0.29 16.01 9.38
N LEU A 146 -0.26 14.68 9.43
CA LEU A 146 -1.06 13.86 8.53
C LEU A 146 -2.53 13.79 8.99
N ARG A 147 -3.47 13.83 8.03
CA ARG A 147 -4.87 13.48 8.30
C ARG A 147 -4.98 12.04 8.77
N ARG A 148 -4.35 11.12 8.01
CA ARG A 148 -4.36 9.68 8.30
C ARG A 148 -3.08 9.04 7.79
N TRP A 149 -2.65 7.99 8.45
CA TRP A 149 -1.72 7.01 7.90
C TRP A 149 -2.42 5.66 7.81
N VAL A 150 -2.38 5.04 6.63
CA VAL A 150 -2.89 3.70 6.35
C VAL A 150 -1.71 2.82 5.97
N ILE A 151 -1.65 1.63 6.54
CA ILE A 151 -0.56 0.68 6.39
C ILE A 151 -1.10 -0.55 5.67
N MET A 152 -0.57 -0.92 4.50
CA MET A 152 -0.61 -2.31 4.08
C MET A 152 0.59 -3.00 4.69
N GLY A 153 0.37 -3.90 5.63
CA GLY A 153 1.45 -4.62 6.29
C GLY A 153 1.06 -5.25 7.62
N GLY A 154 1.88 -6.21 8.01
CA GLY A 154 1.72 -6.95 9.25
C GLY A 154 0.72 -8.10 9.17
N SER A 155 0.85 -8.98 10.14
CA SER A 155 -0.06 -10.08 10.42
C SER A 155 -0.34 -10.07 11.92
N TYR A 156 -1.56 -9.77 12.31
CA TYR A 156 -1.90 -9.48 13.70
C TYR A 156 -2.48 -10.68 14.42
N ARG A 157 -3.11 -11.59 13.68
CA ARG A 157 -3.67 -12.86 14.17
C ARG A 157 -3.53 -14.00 13.15
N SER A 158 -3.42 -13.65 11.86
CA SER A 158 -3.18 -14.61 10.77
C SER A 158 -1.74 -15.12 10.79
N PRO A 159 -1.43 -16.22 10.13
CA PRO A 159 -0.05 -16.56 9.77
C PRO A 159 0.59 -15.46 8.92
N GLY A 160 1.91 -15.45 8.85
CA GLY A 160 2.64 -14.61 7.89
C GLY A 160 2.64 -15.18 6.47
N ASN A 161 3.07 -14.38 5.50
CA ASN A 161 3.20 -14.79 4.10
C ASN A 161 4.66 -14.97 3.64
N THR A 162 5.63 -14.50 4.41
CA THR A 162 7.06 -14.69 4.12
C THR A 162 7.79 -15.53 5.16
N ALA A 163 7.33 -15.47 6.40
CA ALA A 163 7.74 -16.34 7.49
C ALA A 163 6.48 -16.76 8.26
N PRO A 164 6.52 -17.78 9.13
CA PRO A 164 5.33 -18.29 9.80
C PRO A 164 4.49 -17.25 10.54
N THR A 165 5.11 -16.14 11.00
CA THR A 165 4.45 -15.11 11.79
C THR A 165 4.62 -13.70 11.22
N THR A 166 5.27 -13.56 10.04
CA THR A 166 5.72 -12.25 9.56
C THR A 166 5.20 -11.99 8.15
N GLU A 167 4.65 -10.81 7.97
CA GLU A 167 4.24 -10.26 6.68
C GLU A 167 5.44 -9.58 5.98
N TRP A 168 5.43 -9.61 4.64
CA TRP A 168 6.53 -9.20 3.77
C TRP A 168 7.04 -7.77 4.02
N ASN A 169 6.18 -6.76 4.00
CA ASN A 169 6.57 -5.36 4.14
C ASN A 169 7.27 -5.08 5.48
N VAL A 170 6.76 -5.72 6.55
CA VAL A 170 7.38 -5.63 7.87
C VAL A 170 8.67 -6.46 7.93
N ALA A 171 8.73 -7.62 7.26
CA ALA A 171 9.93 -8.46 7.23
C ALA A 171 11.11 -7.80 6.53
N VAL A 172 10.87 -7.02 5.47
CA VAL A 172 11.92 -6.31 4.73
C VAL A 172 12.61 -5.26 5.60
N ASP A 173 11.84 -4.47 6.36
CA ASP A 173 12.43 -3.44 7.27
C ASP A 173 11.66 -3.37 8.60
N PRO A 174 11.85 -4.33 9.51
CA PRO A 174 11.17 -4.35 10.80
C PRO A 174 11.58 -3.18 11.71
N GLU A 175 12.79 -2.67 11.56
CA GLU A 175 13.25 -1.48 12.29
C GLU A 175 12.46 -0.25 11.86
N ALA A 176 12.22 -0.06 10.57
CA ALA A 176 11.40 1.04 10.06
C ALA A 176 9.95 0.94 10.54
N ALA A 177 9.36 -0.26 10.46
CA ALA A 177 8.00 -0.50 10.96
C ALA A 177 7.87 -0.15 12.44
N ARG A 178 8.83 -0.59 13.27
CA ARG A 178 8.85 -0.27 14.70
C ARG A 178 8.98 1.24 14.96
N ILE A 179 9.87 1.94 14.24
CA ILE A 179 10.03 3.39 14.38
C ILE A 179 8.70 4.11 14.07
N CYS A 180 8.05 3.73 12.97
CA CYS A 180 6.81 4.36 12.54
C CYS A 180 5.67 4.11 13.54
N ILE A 181 5.41 2.85 13.89
CA ILE A 181 4.34 2.48 14.84
C ILE A 181 4.55 3.18 16.19
N ALA A 182 5.78 3.15 16.71
CA ALA A 182 6.12 3.81 17.97
C ALA A 182 5.91 5.34 17.90
N ALA A 183 6.27 5.98 16.78
CA ALA A 183 6.12 7.43 16.65
C ALA A 183 4.66 7.89 16.60
N PHE A 184 3.81 7.17 15.86
CA PHE A 184 2.38 7.47 15.76
C PHE A 184 1.59 7.06 17.00
N GLY A 185 2.02 6.00 17.70
CA GLY A 185 1.38 5.51 18.93
C GLY A 185 1.76 6.27 20.20
N ARG A 186 2.60 7.30 20.14
CA ARG A 186 2.95 8.10 21.31
C ARG A 186 1.70 8.77 21.90
N PRO A 187 1.46 8.68 23.23
CA PRO A 187 0.26 9.23 23.86
C PRO A 187 0.03 10.70 23.57
N GLU A 188 1.10 11.52 23.52
CA GLU A 188 1.03 12.93 23.19
C GLU A 188 0.60 13.18 21.73
N VAL A 189 1.04 12.36 20.79
CA VAL A 189 0.62 12.43 19.36
C VAL A 189 -0.86 12.03 19.26
N VAL A 190 -1.24 10.93 19.87
CA VAL A 190 -2.63 10.44 19.90
C VAL A 190 -3.57 11.49 20.52
N GLY A 191 -3.13 12.16 21.59
CA GLY A 191 -3.86 13.25 22.24
C GLY A 191 -4.09 14.43 21.31
N VAL A 192 -3.02 14.97 20.73
CA VAL A 192 -3.08 16.11 19.77
C VAL A 192 -3.98 15.80 18.58
N ARG A 193 -3.87 14.60 18.00
CA ARG A 193 -4.72 14.19 16.86
C ARG A 193 -6.19 14.12 17.24
N ARG A 194 -6.51 13.57 18.42
CA ARG A 194 -7.87 13.50 18.94
C ARG A 194 -8.47 14.89 19.18
N GLU A 195 -7.71 15.79 19.76
CA GLU A 195 -8.12 17.18 19.99
C GLU A 195 -8.38 17.93 18.67
N ALA A 196 -7.60 17.62 17.64
CA ALA A 196 -7.79 18.16 16.29
C ALA A 196 -8.94 17.49 15.50
N GLY A 197 -9.65 16.51 16.07
CA GLY A 197 -10.72 15.78 15.38
C GLY A 197 -10.23 14.86 14.26
N LEU A 198 -8.95 14.50 14.28
CA LEU A 198 -8.33 13.57 13.31
C LEU A 198 -8.43 12.13 13.82
N PRO A 199 -8.36 11.12 12.92
CA PRO A 199 -8.17 9.73 13.31
C PRO A 199 -6.94 9.60 14.21
N SER A 200 -7.12 9.16 15.45
CA SER A 200 -6.07 9.22 16.47
C SER A 200 -4.96 8.18 16.27
N LEU A 201 -5.29 7.04 15.67
CA LEU A 201 -4.37 5.94 15.39
C LEU A 201 -4.26 5.68 13.89
N PRO A 202 -3.12 5.13 13.41
CA PRO A 202 -3.00 4.63 12.04
C PRO A 202 -3.93 3.43 11.81
N LEU A 203 -4.46 3.32 10.58
CA LEU A 203 -5.21 2.16 10.14
C LEU A 203 -4.25 1.09 9.60
N ALA A 204 -4.26 -0.07 10.20
CA ALA A 204 -3.43 -1.20 9.79
C ALA A 204 -4.26 -2.25 9.05
N MET A 205 -3.96 -2.42 7.76
CA MET A 205 -4.54 -3.40 6.84
C MET A 205 -3.59 -4.60 6.73
N GLY A 206 -3.67 -5.50 7.72
CA GLY A 206 -2.85 -6.72 7.75
C GLY A 206 -3.40 -7.86 6.88
N LEU A 207 -2.63 -8.94 6.80
CA LEU A 207 -3.03 -10.18 6.09
C LEU A 207 -4.38 -10.70 6.58
N ASP A 208 -4.74 -10.44 7.83
CA ASP A 208 -6.01 -10.79 8.48
C ASP A 208 -7.25 -10.42 7.66
N VAL A 209 -7.17 -9.32 6.91
CA VAL A 209 -8.25 -8.82 6.07
C VAL A 209 -7.88 -8.81 4.58
N THR A 210 -6.63 -8.55 4.23
CA THR A 210 -6.23 -8.40 2.82
C THR A 210 -6.20 -9.74 2.08
N GLU A 211 -5.92 -10.86 2.73
CA GLU A 211 -6.02 -12.21 2.13
C GLU A 211 -7.47 -12.67 1.89
N ARG A 212 -8.46 -11.91 2.37
CA ARG A 212 -9.86 -12.15 2.03
C ARG A 212 -10.24 -11.49 0.70
N ALA A 213 -9.48 -10.51 0.23
CA ALA A 213 -9.66 -9.86 -1.06
C ALA A 213 -9.00 -10.69 -2.18
N LYS A 214 -9.65 -11.81 -2.56
CA LYS A 214 -9.24 -12.71 -3.63
C LYS A 214 -9.78 -12.22 -4.96
N LEU A 215 -8.92 -11.67 -5.80
CA LEU A 215 -9.24 -11.36 -7.18
C LEU A 215 -9.21 -12.67 -7.99
N LEU A 216 -10.35 -13.02 -8.60
CA LEU A 216 -10.55 -14.26 -9.35
C LEU A 216 -10.77 -13.94 -10.84
N PRO A 217 -10.68 -14.93 -11.75
CA PRO A 217 -10.90 -14.71 -13.18
C PRO A 217 -12.23 -14.03 -13.54
N GLU A 218 -13.29 -14.29 -12.76
CA GLU A 218 -14.60 -13.62 -12.95
C GLU A 218 -14.53 -12.11 -12.71
N HIS A 219 -13.67 -11.62 -11.81
CA HIS A 219 -13.47 -10.19 -11.62
C HIS A 219 -12.78 -9.54 -12.83
N LEU A 220 -11.82 -10.24 -13.45
CA LEU A 220 -11.21 -9.78 -14.71
C LEU A 220 -12.22 -9.72 -15.86
N ALA A 221 -13.08 -10.74 -15.96
CA ALA A 221 -14.16 -10.73 -16.95
C ALA A 221 -15.14 -9.58 -16.73
N ALA A 222 -15.50 -9.29 -15.47
CA ALA A 222 -16.36 -8.16 -15.11
C ALA A 222 -15.69 -6.81 -15.41
N LEU A 223 -14.39 -6.68 -15.14
CA LEU A 223 -13.59 -5.50 -15.46
C LEU A 223 -13.57 -5.23 -16.98
N ALA A 224 -13.31 -6.27 -17.78
CA ALA A 224 -13.32 -6.19 -19.24
C ALA A 224 -14.70 -5.79 -19.78
N ALA A 225 -15.77 -6.36 -19.20
CA ALA A 225 -17.13 -6.01 -19.55
C ALA A 225 -17.47 -4.55 -19.23
N ARG A 226 -16.97 -4.01 -18.11
CA ARG A 226 -17.15 -2.61 -17.71
C ARG A 226 -16.42 -1.65 -18.66
N ALA A 227 -15.22 -2.01 -19.11
CA ALA A 227 -14.45 -1.23 -20.07
C ALA A 227 -15.10 -1.17 -21.47
N GLY A 228 -15.96 -2.13 -21.81
CA GLY A 228 -16.79 -2.09 -23.01
C GLY A 228 -16.09 -2.47 -24.32
N ALA A 229 -16.54 -1.90 -25.42
CA ALA A 229 -16.03 -2.19 -26.76
C ALA A 229 -14.55 -1.80 -26.88
N GLY A 230 -13.70 -2.70 -27.38
CA GLY A 230 -12.25 -2.50 -27.47
C GLY A 230 -11.44 -3.11 -26.31
N ALA A 231 -12.08 -3.78 -25.35
CA ALA A 231 -11.41 -4.42 -24.21
C ALA A 231 -10.20 -5.29 -24.62
N ALA A 232 -10.29 -6.04 -25.71
CA ALA A 232 -9.20 -6.90 -26.18
C ALA A 232 -7.94 -6.15 -26.62
N THR A 233 -8.05 -4.87 -27.00
CA THR A 233 -6.91 -4.01 -27.44
C THR A 233 -6.52 -2.98 -26.38
N ASN A 234 -7.29 -2.88 -25.31
CA ASN A 234 -7.10 -1.89 -24.26
C ASN A 234 -5.78 -2.13 -23.51
N ALA A 235 -4.94 -1.11 -23.41
CA ALA A 235 -3.62 -1.22 -22.81
C ALA A 235 -3.66 -1.48 -21.31
N VAL A 236 -4.63 -0.89 -20.58
CA VAL A 236 -4.80 -1.09 -19.14
C VAL A 236 -5.22 -2.54 -18.85
N LEU A 237 -6.20 -3.05 -19.60
CA LEU A 237 -6.69 -4.42 -19.40
C LEU A 237 -5.62 -5.46 -19.74
N ARG A 238 -4.85 -5.26 -20.82
CA ARG A 238 -3.72 -6.15 -21.16
C ARG A 238 -2.66 -6.15 -20.08
N PHE A 239 -2.31 -4.97 -19.57
CA PHE A 239 -1.38 -4.86 -18.45
C PHE A 239 -1.87 -5.64 -17.24
N ILE A 240 -3.13 -5.44 -16.83
CA ILE A 240 -3.74 -6.13 -15.69
C ILE A 240 -3.75 -7.65 -15.90
N ASP A 241 -4.14 -8.11 -17.09
CA ASP A 241 -4.20 -9.55 -17.41
C ASP A 241 -2.80 -10.20 -17.37
N ASP A 242 -1.81 -9.59 -18.03
CA ASP A 242 -0.44 -10.12 -18.07
C ASP A 242 0.23 -10.09 -16.67
N ALA A 243 0.03 -9.04 -15.89
CA ALA A 243 0.57 -8.94 -14.55
C ALA A 243 -0.09 -9.96 -13.62
N LEU A 244 -1.43 -10.00 -13.59
CA LEU A 244 -2.19 -10.89 -12.71
C LEU A 244 -2.05 -12.36 -13.09
N ARG A 245 -1.88 -12.71 -14.36
CA ARG A 245 -1.65 -14.10 -14.75
C ARG A 245 -0.44 -14.70 -14.04
N PHE A 246 0.69 -13.96 -13.95
CA PHE A 246 1.87 -14.39 -13.19
C PHE A 246 1.53 -14.59 -11.71
N TYR A 247 0.82 -13.65 -11.12
CA TYR A 247 0.47 -13.66 -9.71
C TYR A 247 -0.54 -14.78 -9.37
N MET A 248 -1.51 -15.04 -10.24
CA MET A 248 -2.44 -16.15 -10.10
C MET A 248 -1.75 -17.52 -10.22
N GLU A 249 -0.74 -17.65 -11.10
CA GLU A 249 0.06 -18.86 -11.21
C GLU A 249 0.88 -19.09 -9.94
N PHE A 250 1.44 -18.04 -9.33
CA PHE A 250 2.10 -18.09 -8.03
C PHE A 250 1.14 -18.61 -6.95
N HIS A 251 -0.02 -17.99 -6.76
CA HIS A 251 -1.00 -18.42 -5.74
C HIS A 251 -1.57 -19.82 -6.02
N SER A 252 -1.73 -20.19 -7.28
CA SER A 252 -2.13 -21.54 -7.64
C SER A 252 -1.11 -22.59 -7.15
N ARG A 253 0.16 -22.24 -7.21
CA ARG A 253 1.25 -23.13 -6.81
C ARG A 253 1.44 -23.20 -5.29
N TYR A 254 1.33 -22.07 -4.59
CA TYR A 254 1.70 -21.96 -3.18
C TYR A 254 0.51 -21.93 -2.24
N ASP A 255 -0.64 -21.37 -2.67
CA ASP A 255 -1.83 -21.19 -1.84
C ASP A 255 -3.01 -22.06 -2.29
N GLY A 256 -2.85 -22.82 -3.39
CA GLY A 256 -3.82 -23.82 -3.83
C GLY A 256 -5.09 -23.26 -4.47
N PHE A 257 -5.09 -21.98 -4.94
CA PHE A 257 -6.19 -21.40 -5.71
C PHE A 257 -5.67 -20.56 -6.88
N TYR A 258 -6.40 -20.58 -8.01
CA TYR A 258 -6.08 -19.74 -9.16
C TYR A 258 -6.77 -18.38 -9.04
N GLY A 259 -6.06 -17.42 -8.53
CA GLY A 259 -6.50 -16.07 -8.24
C GLY A 259 -5.34 -15.28 -7.64
N ALA A 260 -5.57 -14.06 -7.21
CA ALA A 260 -4.56 -13.22 -6.58
C ALA A 260 -5.11 -12.58 -5.30
N PHE A 261 -4.34 -12.55 -4.24
CA PHE A 261 -4.59 -11.62 -3.14
C PHE A 261 -4.23 -10.21 -3.60
N VAL A 262 -5.14 -9.26 -3.42
CA VAL A 262 -4.90 -7.86 -3.82
C VAL A 262 -4.88 -6.99 -2.58
N HIS A 263 -3.72 -7.02 -1.92
CA HIS A 263 -3.49 -6.38 -0.63
C HIS A 263 -3.59 -4.85 -0.72
N ASP A 264 -2.81 -4.25 -1.59
CA ASP A 264 -2.60 -2.81 -1.72
C ASP A 264 -3.82 -2.05 -2.23
N PRO A 265 -4.53 -2.51 -3.28
CA PRO A 265 -5.75 -1.83 -3.72
C PRO A 265 -6.81 -1.78 -2.63
N PHE A 266 -6.90 -2.82 -1.78
CA PHE A 266 -7.84 -2.82 -0.67
C PHE A 266 -7.43 -1.84 0.43
N ALA A 267 -6.13 -1.68 0.69
CA ALA A 267 -5.64 -0.66 1.62
C ALA A 267 -5.92 0.77 1.12
N VAL A 268 -5.74 1.03 -0.18
CA VAL A 268 -6.11 2.32 -0.80
C VAL A 268 -7.62 2.54 -0.72
N ALA A 269 -8.43 1.51 -0.98
CA ALA A 269 -9.90 1.61 -0.86
C ALA A 269 -10.32 1.95 0.58
N ALA A 270 -9.72 1.31 1.60
CA ALA A 270 -9.98 1.60 3.01
C ALA A 270 -9.49 3.00 3.43
N ALA A 271 -8.46 3.54 2.78
CA ALA A 271 -8.02 4.93 2.99
C ALA A 271 -9.07 5.95 2.53
N LEU A 272 -9.72 5.68 1.40
CA LEU A 272 -10.78 6.52 0.82
C LEU A 272 -12.13 6.29 1.51
N GLU A 273 -12.46 5.04 1.80
CA GLU A 273 -13.72 4.62 2.39
C GLU A 273 -13.47 3.73 3.62
N PRO A 274 -13.21 4.32 4.80
CA PRO A 274 -12.92 3.56 6.03
C PRO A 274 -14.03 2.62 6.49
N ALA A 275 -15.25 2.84 6.02
CA ALA A 275 -16.39 1.97 6.32
C ALA A 275 -16.28 0.56 5.72
N LEU A 276 -15.35 0.35 4.75
CA LEU A 276 -15.05 -0.97 4.20
C LEU A 276 -14.43 -1.93 5.23
N VAL A 277 -13.95 -1.41 6.37
CA VAL A 277 -13.30 -2.24 7.40
C VAL A 277 -13.83 -1.93 8.79
N ARG A 278 -13.89 -2.96 9.63
CA ARG A 278 -14.06 -2.81 11.08
C ARG A 278 -12.70 -2.94 11.73
N THR A 279 -12.40 -2.06 12.67
CA THR A 279 -11.10 -2.01 13.36
C THR A 279 -11.23 -2.25 14.85
N GLU A 280 -10.14 -2.68 15.47
CA GLU A 280 -9.94 -2.70 16.93
C GLU A 280 -8.67 -1.91 17.27
N ALA A 281 -8.78 -1.00 18.25
CA ALA A 281 -7.63 -0.26 18.76
C ALA A 281 -6.81 -1.16 19.67
N LEU A 282 -5.59 -1.51 19.24
CA LEU A 282 -4.71 -2.50 19.86
C LEU A 282 -3.29 -1.96 20.05
N THR A 283 -2.62 -2.46 21.09
CA THR A 283 -1.18 -2.24 21.28
C THR A 283 -0.42 -3.24 20.42
N VAL A 284 0.39 -2.75 19.52
CA VAL A 284 1.22 -3.55 18.61
C VAL A 284 2.67 -3.14 18.75
N GLU A 285 3.54 -4.12 18.83
CA GLU A 285 5.00 -3.98 18.79
C GLU A 285 5.57 -4.81 17.63
N VAL A 286 6.73 -4.41 17.12
CA VAL A 286 7.45 -5.20 16.10
C VAL A 286 8.63 -5.91 16.76
N GLU A 287 8.71 -7.22 16.57
CA GLU A 287 9.81 -8.05 17.07
C GLU A 287 11.08 -7.84 16.22
N LEU A 288 12.18 -7.45 16.85
CA LEU A 288 13.44 -7.19 16.16
C LEU A 288 14.55 -8.22 16.45
N GLY A 289 14.51 -8.89 17.59
CA GLY A 289 15.59 -9.73 18.11
C GLY A 289 15.35 -11.24 18.01
N GLY A 290 14.13 -11.66 17.69
CA GLY A 290 13.77 -13.07 17.60
C GLY A 290 14.36 -13.76 16.38
N THR A 291 14.95 -14.95 16.54
CA THR A 291 15.51 -15.72 15.39
C THR A 291 14.43 -16.33 14.50
N LEU A 292 13.22 -16.54 15.02
CA LEU A 292 12.08 -17.14 14.31
C LEU A 292 10.94 -16.15 14.07
N THR A 293 10.93 -15.03 14.79
CA THR A 293 9.81 -14.09 14.87
C THR A 293 10.21 -12.67 14.50
N THR A 294 11.41 -12.47 13.97
CA THR A 294 11.84 -11.15 13.50
C THR A 294 10.82 -10.58 12.49
N GLY A 295 10.34 -9.36 12.76
CA GLY A 295 9.32 -8.70 11.95
C GLY A 295 7.88 -9.09 12.32
N GLU A 296 7.66 -9.97 13.30
CA GLU A 296 6.32 -10.25 13.79
C GLU A 296 5.69 -8.99 14.38
N THR A 297 4.47 -8.70 14.00
CA THR A 297 3.62 -7.65 14.60
C THR A 297 2.92 -8.22 15.83
N VAL A 298 3.65 -8.26 16.95
CA VAL A 298 3.16 -8.79 18.22
C VAL A 298 2.03 -7.93 18.75
N THR A 299 0.84 -8.51 18.82
CA THR A 299 -0.40 -7.79 19.12
C THR A 299 -0.99 -8.20 20.45
N ASP A 300 -1.20 -7.23 21.33
CA ASP A 300 -1.80 -7.47 22.65
C ASP A 300 -3.34 -7.55 22.59
N TRP A 301 -3.86 -8.66 22.10
CA TRP A 301 -5.31 -8.94 22.01
C TRP A 301 -6.02 -9.01 23.34
N ARG A 302 -5.28 -9.28 24.43
CA ARG A 302 -5.84 -9.43 25.78
C ARG A 302 -5.67 -8.19 26.63
N ARG A 303 -5.00 -7.15 26.10
CA ARG A 303 -4.62 -5.94 26.85
C ARG A 303 -3.81 -6.25 28.11
N ALA A 304 -2.98 -7.29 28.02
CA ALA A 304 -2.18 -7.79 29.15
C ALA A 304 -0.99 -6.87 29.47
N TRP A 305 -0.59 -6.02 28.51
CA TRP A 305 0.53 -5.09 28.73
C TRP A 305 0.14 -3.81 29.45
N ASP A 306 -1.16 -3.55 29.64
CA ASP A 306 -1.67 -2.33 30.27
C ASP A 306 -1.07 -1.05 29.65
N ARG A 307 -0.95 -1.04 28.30
CA ARG A 307 -0.42 0.07 27.52
C ARG A 307 -1.48 0.59 26.54
N PRO A 308 -1.42 1.92 26.21
CA PRO A 308 -2.34 2.50 25.24
C PRO A 308 -2.18 1.83 23.87
N PRO A 309 -3.26 1.78 23.06
CA PRO A 309 -3.21 1.25 21.71
C PRO A 309 -2.32 2.12 20.81
N THR A 310 -1.64 1.45 19.86
CA THR A 310 -0.74 2.07 18.90
C THR A 310 -1.29 2.05 17.46
N LEU A 311 -2.20 1.12 17.16
CA LEU A 311 -2.83 0.96 15.84
C LEU A 311 -4.33 0.70 15.96
N ASP A 312 -5.10 1.16 14.97
CA ASP A 312 -6.42 0.65 14.64
C ASP A 312 -6.25 -0.52 13.67
N VAL A 313 -6.26 -1.74 14.17
CA VAL A 313 -6.05 -2.97 13.38
C VAL A 313 -7.37 -3.37 12.72
N ALA A 314 -7.37 -3.50 11.40
CA ALA A 314 -8.52 -4.03 10.67
C ALA A 314 -8.71 -5.52 11.00
N VAL A 315 -9.90 -5.88 11.48
CA VAL A 315 -10.26 -7.25 11.90
C VAL A 315 -11.32 -7.89 11.02
N GLU A 316 -12.09 -7.08 10.31
CA GLU A 316 -13.05 -7.49 9.27
C GLU A 316 -12.95 -6.53 8.10
N GLY A 317 -13.14 -7.05 6.88
CA GLY A 317 -13.15 -6.26 5.66
C GLY A 317 -14.23 -6.73 4.69
N ASP A 318 -14.93 -5.79 4.06
CA ASP A 318 -15.93 -6.06 3.02
C ASP A 318 -15.24 -6.14 1.65
N ALA A 319 -14.66 -7.30 1.35
CA ALA A 319 -14.01 -7.56 0.08
C ALA A 319 -14.98 -7.50 -1.11
N ALA A 320 -16.26 -7.84 -0.92
CA ALA A 320 -17.26 -7.78 -1.98
C ALA A 320 -17.54 -6.33 -2.40
N ALA A 321 -17.81 -5.46 -1.43
CA ALA A 321 -17.99 -4.03 -1.69
C ALA A 321 -16.72 -3.39 -2.29
N PHE A 322 -15.53 -3.82 -1.86
CA PHE A 322 -14.27 -3.38 -2.48
C PHE A 322 -14.19 -3.79 -3.96
N PHE A 323 -14.49 -5.05 -4.32
CA PHE A 323 -14.41 -5.48 -5.72
C PHE A 323 -15.45 -4.80 -6.61
N GLU A 324 -16.65 -4.50 -6.11
CA GLU A 324 -17.63 -3.70 -6.85
C GLU A 324 -17.03 -2.35 -7.25
N ARG A 325 -16.39 -1.64 -6.31
CA ARG A 325 -15.72 -0.34 -6.56
C ARG A 325 -14.50 -0.48 -7.46
N PHE A 326 -13.71 -1.52 -7.26
CA PHE A 326 -12.52 -1.77 -8.07
C PHE A 326 -12.90 -1.97 -9.54
N ILE A 327 -13.87 -2.82 -9.82
CA ILE A 327 -14.37 -3.11 -11.17
C ILE A 327 -14.97 -1.85 -11.81
N GLU A 328 -15.78 -1.11 -11.06
CA GLU A 328 -16.39 0.14 -11.55
C GLU A 328 -15.31 1.16 -11.91
N ARG A 329 -14.46 1.54 -10.95
CA ARG A 329 -13.50 2.63 -11.11
C ARG A 329 -12.41 2.30 -12.13
N VAL A 330 -11.75 1.15 -11.99
CA VAL A 330 -10.67 0.74 -12.92
C VAL A 330 -11.22 0.41 -14.31
N GLY A 331 -12.43 -0.15 -14.40
CA GLY A 331 -13.10 -0.38 -15.68
C GLY A 331 -13.45 0.94 -16.41
N GLU A 332 -13.89 1.96 -15.69
CA GLU A 332 -14.11 3.31 -16.26
C GLU A 332 -12.80 3.97 -16.68
N LEU A 333 -11.74 3.87 -15.88
CA LEU A 333 -10.41 4.33 -16.28
C LEU A 333 -9.96 3.66 -17.58
N ALA A 334 -10.07 2.34 -17.67
CA ALA A 334 -9.72 1.59 -18.87
C ALA A 334 -10.52 2.06 -20.08
N ALA A 335 -11.82 2.34 -19.95
CA ALA A 335 -12.65 2.87 -21.02
C ALA A 335 -12.24 4.30 -21.47
N GLN A 336 -11.67 5.10 -20.58
CA GLN A 336 -11.28 6.49 -20.87
C GLN A 336 -9.90 6.62 -21.54
N VAL A 337 -8.93 5.76 -21.17
CA VAL A 337 -7.54 5.86 -21.62
C VAL A 337 -7.14 4.78 -22.65
N GLY A 338 -8.06 3.89 -22.99
CA GLY A 338 -7.87 2.74 -23.89
C GLY A 338 -8.14 3.01 -25.35
#